data_d76b16ea28832b8518654eeaa636d3a9
#
_entry.id   d76b16ea28832b8518654eeaa636d3a9
#
_cell.length_a   1.000
_cell.length_b   1.000
_cell.length_c   1.000
_cell.angle_alpha   90.00
_cell.angle_beta   90.00
_cell.angle_gamma   90.00
#
_symmetry.space_group_name_H-M   'P 1'
#
loop_
_entity.id
_entity.type
_entity.pdbx_description
1 polymer ?
#
loop_
_entity_poly.entity_id
_entity_poly.type
_entity_poly.pdbx_seq_one_letter_code
_entity_poly.pdbx_strand_id
1 'polypeptide(L)'
;MRSTLSGPDAGAVPPPGLINIANALTVLRLGLVPLFVVLLVSGGDALRIAACVTFGLASATDFLDGELARRRSLITDFGKIADPIADKALTGSALVALSALGELPWWVTGVILFRELAVTGLRFWVISRGVIAASRGGKIKTMLQVIAIALYILPGPFRIVREVVMGAALIVTVVTGADYVSRAMRLRRAATGTPAARGTP
;
A
#
# COMPACT_ATOMS: atom_id res chain seq x y z
N MET A 1 2.73 -49.47 34.08
CA MET A 1 2.94 -48.07 34.48
C MET A 1 4.11 -47.52 33.67
N ARG A 2 3.85 -46.89 32.53
CA ARG A 2 4.88 -46.20 31.73
C ARG A 2 4.43 -44.76 31.62
N SER A 3 5.09 -43.90 32.37
CA SER A 3 4.97 -42.43 32.28
C SER A 3 5.70 -41.99 31.02
N THR A 4 4.94 -41.54 30.00
CA THR A 4 5.46 -40.82 28.87
C THR A 4 5.75 -39.38 29.31
N LEU A 5 7.01 -39.11 29.60
CA LEU A 5 7.52 -37.74 29.76
C LEU A 5 7.43 -37.09 28.38
N SER A 6 6.45 -36.21 28.25
CA SER A 6 6.37 -35.27 27.16
C SER A 6 7.58 -34.35 27.26
N GLY A 7 8.51 -34.48 26.32
CA GLY A 7 9.67 -33.60 26.21
C GLY A 7 9.24 -32.17 25.88
N PRO A 8 10.07 -31.18 26.26
CA PRO A 8 9.74 -29.77 25.98
C PRO A 8 9.69 -29.48 24.48
N ASP A 9 8.74 -28.67 24.05
CA ASP A 9 8.51 -28.22 22.70
C ASP A 9 9.81 -27.76 22.01
N ALA A 10 10.41 -28.68 21.25
CA ALA A 10 11.56 -28.37 20.41
C ALA A 10 11.03 -27.72 19.13
N GLY A 11 11.16 -26.39 19.01
CA GLY A 11 11.07 -25.72 17.71
C GLY A 11 10.18 -24.51 17.55
N ALA A 12 9.64 -23.93 18.60
CA ALA A 12 9.00 -22.61 18.45
C ALA A 12 10.08 -21.55 18.19
N VAL A 13 10.24 -21.13 16.93
CA VAL A 13 11.07 -19.98 16.58
C VAL A 13 10.51 -18.77 17.35
N PRO A 14 11.31 -18.09 18.18
CA PRO A 14 10.81 -16.95 18.94
C PRO A 14 10.24 -15.90 17.99
N PRO A 15 9.13 -15.23 18.34
CA PRO A 15 8.56 -14.21 17.51
C PRO A 15 9.60 -13.12 17.21
N PRO A 16 9.66 -12.59 15.96
CA PRO A 16 10.64 -11.58 15.60
C PRO A 16 10.46 -10.37 16.51
N GLY A 17 11.57 -9.88 17.09
CA GLY A 17 11.56 -8.73 17.98
C GLY A 17 10.95 -7.52 17.30
N LEU A 18 10.35 -6.60 18.08
CA LEU A 18 9.80 -5.33 17.59
C LEU A 18 10.85 -4.46 16.87
N ILE A 19 12.12 -4.57 17.31
CA ILE A 19 13.26 -3.90 16.68
C ILE A 19 13.82 -4.84 15.61
N ASN A 20 13.34 -4.70 14.40
CA ASN A 20 13.87 -5.38 13.22
C ASN A 20 13.99 -4.41 12.04
N ILE A 21 14.76 -4.80 11.02
CA ILE A 21 15.05 -3.95 9.86
C ILE A 21 13.77 -3.50 9.15
N ALA A 22 12.76 -4.35 9.05
CA ALA A 22 11.50 -3.99 8.38
C ALA A 22 10.78 -2.86 9.14
N ASN A 23 10.60 -2.99 10.45
CA ASN A 23 9.98 -1.95 11.26
C ASN A 23 10.79 -0.64 11.26
N ALA A 24 12.14 -0.72 11.27
CA ALA A 24 13.00 0.47 11.18
C ALA A 24 12.81 1.20 9.86
N LEU A 25 12.69 0.49 8.73
CA LEU A 25 12.42 1.09 7.42
C LEU A 25 11.03 1.74 7.35
N THR A 26 10.01 1.14 7.98
CA THR A 26 8.68 1.73 8.08
C THR A 26 8.68 3.04 8.88
N VAL A 27 9.38 3.07 10.03
CA VAL A 27 9.53 4.29 10.85
C VAL A 27 10.32 5.36 10.11
N LEU A 28 11.42 4.98 9.43
CA LEU A 28 12.18 5.90 8.59
C LEU A 28 11.30 6.52 7.50
N ARG A 29 10.47 5.72 6.82
CA ARG A 29 9.54 6.21 5.80
C ARG A 29 8.54 7.20 6.38
N LEU A 30 7.95 6.92 7.54
CA LEU A 30 7.06 7.86 8.22
C LEU A 30 7.75 9.19 8.54
N GLY A 31 9.04 9.15 8.92
CA GLY A 31 9.83 10.36 9.13
C GLY A 31 10.18 11.11 7.83
N LEU A 32 10.32 10.37 6.71
CA LEU A 32 10.59 10.99 5.40
C LEU A 32 9.36 11.69 4.81
N VAL A 33 8.12 11.32 5.20
CA VAL A 33 6.89 11.97 4.71
C VAL A 33 6.86 13.47 5.02
N PRO A 34 7.01 13.94 6.26
CA PRO A 34 7.00 15.38 6.54
C PRO A 34 8.17 16.09 5.87
N LEU A 35 9.37 15.49 5.84
CA LEU A 35 10.52 16.06 5.13
C LEU A 35 10.20 16.25 3.64
N PHE A 36 9.65 15.24 2.99
CA PHE A 36 9.23 15.31 1.60
C PHE A 36 8.22 16.43 1.35
N VAL A 37 7.19 16.56 2.19
CA VAL A 37 6.16 17.60 2.05
C VAL A 37 6.78 18.99 2.20
N VAL A 38 7.65 19.21 3.20
CA VAL A 38 8.34 20.47 3.39
C VAL A 38 9.18 20.82 2.16
N LEU A 39 10.00 19.90 1.66
CA LEU A 39 10.81 20.12 0.46
C LEU A 39 9.96 20.48 -0.76
N LEU A 40 8.84 19.78 -0.95
CA LEU A 40 7.95 20.00 -2.10
C LEU A 40 7.27 21.38 -2.05
N VAL A 41 6.76 21.77 -0.87
CA VAL A 41 5.99 23.01 -0.69
C VAL A 41 6.90 24.24 -0.62
N SER A 42 8.14 24.10 -0.17
CA SER A 42 9.11 25.21 -0.10
C SER A 42 9.46 25.80 -1.47
N GLY A 43 9.23 25.05 -2.55
CA GLY A 43 9.38 25.53 -3.93
C GLY A 43 10.83 25.58 -4.41
N GLY A 44 11.01 25.96 -5.69
CA GLY A 44 12.31 26.01 -6.35
C GLY A 44 12.80 24.65 -6.86
N ASP A 45 13.51 24.66 -7.99
CA ASP A 45 13.88 23.44 -8.72
C ASP A 45 14.76 22.50 -7.89
N ALA A 46 15.74 23.04 -7.15
CA ALA A 46 16.62 22.23 -6.32
C ALA A 46 15.86 21.48 -5.20
N LEU A 47 14.91 22.16 -4.54
CA LEU A 47 14.09 21.54 -3.47
C LEU A 47 13.09 20.54 -4.05
N ARG A 48 12.56 20.78 -5.24
CA ARG A 48 11.71 19.81 -5.94
C ARG A 48 12.48 18.55 -6.36
N ILE A 49 13.72 18.70 -6.81
CA ILE A 49 14.59 17.54 -7.09
C ILE A 49 14.85 16.77 -5.79
N ALA A 50 15.19 17.48 -4.69
CA ALA A 50 15.37 16.85 -3.38
C ALA A 50 14.08 16.15 -2.89
N ALA A 51 12.91 16.74 -3.08
CA ALA A 51 11.63 16.14 -2.80
C ALA A 51 11.39 14.87 -3.63
N CYS A 52 11.71 14.89 -4.93
CA CYS A 52 11.60 13.75 -5.82
C CYS A 52 12.51 12.59 -5.39
N VAL A 53 13.76 12.90 -5.03
CA VAL A 53 14.70 11.90 -4.50
C VAL A 53 14.18 11.31 -3.18
N THR A 54 13.70 12.15 -2.24
CA THR A 54 13.15 11.71 -0.96
C THR A 54 11.93 10.80 -1.18
N PHE A 55 11.02 11.19 -2.07
CA PHE A 55 9.85 10.40 -2.43
C PHE A 55 10.25 9.06 -3.09
N GLY A 56 11.24 9.07 -3.99
CA GLY A 56 11.76 7.87 -4.64
C GLY A 56 12.41 6.90 -3.65
N LEU A 57 13.25 7.42 -2.73
CA LEU A 57 13.87 6.62 -1.68
C LEU A 57 12.81 6.01 -0.74
N ALA A 58 11.83 6.80 -0.29
CA ALA A 58 10.76 6.32 0.55
C ALA A 58 9.90 5.25 -0.15
N SER A 59 9.64 5.41 -1.46
CA SER A 59 8.91 4.40 -2.26
C SER A 59 9.73 3.14 -2.50
N ALA A 60 11.04 3.27 -2.73
CA ALA A 60 11.94 2.13 -2.91
C ALA A 60 12.11 1.32 -1.63
N THR A 61 12.19 1.98 -0.47
CA THR A 61 12.25 1.28 0.84
C THR A 61 10.99 0.45 1.09
N ASP A 62 9.79 0.92 0.70
CA ASP A 62 8.54 0.14 0.78
C ASP A 62 8.59 -1.16 -0.03
N PHE A 63 9.18 -1.09 -1.22
CA PHE A 63 9.33 -2.29 -2.05
C PHE A 63 10.34 -3.28 -1.45
N LEU A 64 11.45 -2.77 -0.89
CA LEU A 64 12.52 -3.58 -0.33
C LEU A 64 12.13 -4.24 1.00
N ASP A 65 11.50 -3.50 1.91
CA ASP A 65 11.10 -4.04 3.23
C ASP A 65 10.00 -5.09 3.10
N GLY A 66 9.02 -4.87 2.21
CA GLY A 66 8.00 -5.85 1.91
C GLY A 66 8.55 -7.16 1.33
N GLU A 67 9.57 -7.11 0.49
CA GLU A 67 10.25 -8.30 -0.03
C GLU A 67 11.12 -8.98 1.04
N LEU A 68 11.87 -8.19 1.83
CA LEU A 68 12.73 -8.68 2.89
C LEU A 68 11.94 -9.35 4.02
N ALA A 69 10.83 -8.72 4.44
CA ALA A 69 9.95 -9.26 5.47
C ALA A 69 9.36 -10.62 5.06
N ARG A 70 8.96 -10.76 3.79
CA ARG A 70 8.45 -12.03 3.25
C ARG A 70 9.53 -13.11 3.20
N ARG A 71 10.75 -12.78 2.74
CA ARG A 71 11.84 -13.75 2.62
C ARG A 71 12.40 -14.22 3.96
N ARG A 72 12.38 -13.37 4.99
CA ARG A 72 12.99 -13.66 6.31
C ARG A 72 11.99 -13.96 7.42
N SER A 73 10.69 -14.05 7.10
CA SER A 73 9.61 -14.26 8.10
C SER A 73 9.64 -13.24 9.26
N LEU A 74 10.07 -12.01 8.99
CA LEU A 74 10.18 -10.92 9.96
C LEU A 74 8.85 -10.12 10.11
N ILE A 75 7.73 -10.77 9.84
CA ILE A 75 6.42 -10.13 9.89
C ILE A 75 6.02 -9.93 11.35
N THR A 76 5.95 -8.67 11.79
CA THR A 76 5.47 -8.30 13.14
C THR A 76 4.04 -7.78 13.08
N ASP A 77 3.30 -7.82 14.20
CA ASP A 77 1.95 -7.25 14.25
C ASP A 77 1.98 -5.73 14.11
N PHE A 78 3.05 -5.07 14.57
CA PHE A 78 3.30 -3.66 14.33
C PHE A 78 3.45 -3.35 12.83
N GLY A 79 4.31 -4.09 12.11
CA GLY A 79 4.52 -3.92 10.66
C GLY A 79 3.23 -4.12 9.87
N LYS A 80 2.42 -5.12 10.21
CA LYS A 80 1.12 -5.37 9.52
C LYS A 80 0.18 -4.16 9.53
N ILE A 81 0.26 -3.29 10.55
CA ILE A 81 -0.55 -2.09 10.69
C ILE A 81 0.19 -0.86 10.15
N ALA A 82 1.47 -0.72 10.50
CA ALA A 82 2.27 0.46 10.20
C ALA A 82 2.60 0.58 8.69
N ASP A 83 2.91 -0.54 8.00
CA ASP A 83 3.26 -0.53 6.58
C ASP A 83 2.13 0.03 5.68
N PRO A 84 0.85 -0.43 5.79
CA PRO A 84 -0.23 0.15 5.02
C PRO A 84 -0.49 1.62 5.32
N ILE A 85 -0.21 2.06 6.55
CA ILE A 85 -0.36 3.47 6.94
C ILE A 85 0.75 4.30 6.32
N ALA A 86 2.00 3.86 6.42
CA ALA A 86 3.16 4.57 5.88
C ALA A 86 3.11 4.72 4.35
N ASP A 87 2.74 3.64 3.63
CA ASP A 87 2.54 3.67 2.17
C ASP A 87 1.48 4.70 1.77
N LYS A 88 0.34 4.70 2.45
CA LYS A 88 -0.74 5.65 2.17
C LYS A 88 -0.43 7.07 2.61
N ALA A 89 0.33 7.25 3.69
CA ALA A 89 0.78 8.55 4.14
C ALA A 89 1.69 9.21 3.10
N LEU A 90 2.65 8.46 2.53
CA LEU A 90 3.56 8.98 1.50
C LEU A 90 2.82 9.36 0.22
N THR A 91 2.06 8.42 -0.34
CA THR A 91 1.33 8.65 -1.60
C THR A 91 0.22 9.68 -1.43
N GLY A 92 -0.51 9.62 -0.31
CA GLY A 92 -1.60 10.55 -0.01
C GLY A 92 -1.11 11.97 0.20
N SER A 93 -0.04 12.16 0.98
CA SER A 93 0.56 13.49 1.20
C SER A 93 1.10 14.08 -0.11
N ALA A 94 1.70 13.26 -0.98
CA ALA A 94 2.16 13.71 -2.28
C ALA A 94 1.02 14.22 -3.17
N LEU A 95 -0.05 13.46 -3.30
CA LEU A 95 -1.23 13.85 -4.10
C LEU A 95 -1.90 15.12 -3.53
N VAL A 96 -2.07 15.20 -2.21
CA VAL A 96 -2.66 16.36 -1.55
C VAL A 96 -1.78 17.60 -1.72
N ALA A 97 -0.46 17.47 -1.52
CA ALA A 97 0.47 18.59 -1.69
C ALA A 97 0.50 19.09 -3.13
N LEU A 98 0.54 18.20 -4.14
CA LEU A 98 0.47 18.58 -5.55
C LEU A 98 -0.85 19.26 -5.91
N SER A 99 -1.97 18.83 -5.32
CA SER A 99 -3.26 19.50 -5.52
C SER A 99 -3.32 20.86 -4.83
N ALA A 100 -2.74 21.00 -3.64
CA ALA A 100 -2.67 22.26 -2.93
C ALA A 100 -1.78 23.30 -3.65
N LEU A 101 -0.74 22.82 -4.36
CA LEU A 101 0.11 23.65 -5.23
C LEU A 101 -0.58 23.99 -6.59
N GLY A 102 -1.79 23.48 -6.84
CA GLY A 102 -2.52 23.73 -8.09
C GLY A 102 -2.00 22.96 -9.30
N GLU A 103 -1.08 22.00 -9.09
CA GLU A 103 -0.48 21.23 -10.19
C GLU A 103 -1.30 20.00 -10.57
N LEU A 104 -2.03 19.43 -9.61
CA LEU A 104 -2.92 18.28 -9.81
C LEU A 104 -4.36 18.66 -9.47
N PRO A 105 -5.34 18.38 -10.34
CA PRO A 105 -6.74 18.65 -10.02
C PRO A 105 -7.21 17.84 -8.80
N TRP A 106 -7.91 18.48 -7.87
CA TRP A 106 -8.41 17.87 -6.62
C TRP A 106 -9.29 16.64 -6.84
N TRP A 107 -10.04 16.58 -7.94
CA TRP A 107 -10.87 15.42 -8.25
C TRP A 107 -10.02 14.16 -8.52
N VAL A 108 -8.83 14.28 -9.14
CA VAL A 108 -7.91 13.17 -9.37
C VAL A 108 -7.42 12.61 -8.02
N THR A 109 -6.96 13.50 -7.15
CA THR A 109 -6.57 13.14 -5.77
C THR A 109 -7.72 12.49 -5.03
N GLY A 110 -8.91 13.06 -5.10
CA GLY A 110 -10.10 12.50 -4.44
C GLY A 110 -10.44 11.08 -4.91
N VAL A 111 -10.44 10.84 -6.22
CA VAL A 111 -10.72 9.51 -6.79
C VAL A 111 -9.67 8.48 -6.36
N ILE A 112 -8.39 8.85 -6.43
CA ILE A 112 -7.30 7.93 -6.06
C ILE A 112 -7.38 7.61 -4.56
N LEU A 113 -7.48 8.62 -3.69
CA LEU A 113 -7.54 8.41 -2.23
C LEU A 113 -8.78 7.64 -1.81
N PHE A 114 -9.96 7.99 -2.35
CA PHE A 114 -11.19 7.26 -2.07
C PHE A 114 -11.06 5.78 -2.42
N ARG A 115 -10.54 5.48 -3.62
CA ARG A 115 -10.31 4.09 -4.04
C ARG A 115 -9.31 3.38 -3.14
N GLU A 116 -8.19 4.03 -2.76
CA GLU A 116 -7.21 3.43 -1.86
C GLU A 116 -7.81 3.04 -0.51
N LEU A 117 -8.57 3.96 0.08
CA LEU A 117 -9.23 3.73 1.36
C LEU A 117 -10.34 2.68 1.24
N ALA A 118 -11.17 2.76 0.20
CA ALA A 118 -12.25 1.82 -0.04
C ALA A 118 -11.75 0.38 -0.22
N VAL A 119 -10.72 0.17 -1.05
CA VAL A 119 -10.15 -1.18 -1.26
C VAL A 119 -9.46 -1.69 0.00
N THR A 120 -8.79 -0.81 0.76
CA THR A 120 -8.16 -1.20 2.02
C THR A 120 -9.20 -1.57 3.06
N GLY A 121 -10.24 -0.77 3.24
CA GLY A 121 -11.35 -1.09 4.14
C GLY A 121 -12.07 -2.38 3.75
N LEU A 122 -12.32 -2.57 2.45
CA LEU A 122 -12.90 -3.79 1.93
C LEU A 122 -12.02 -5.03 2.18
N ARG A 123 -10.70 -4.88 2.07
CA ARG A 123 -9.74 -5.94 2.40
C ARG A 123 -9.83 -6.34 3.87
N PHE A 124 -9.83 -5.39 4.80
CA PHE A 124 -10.00 -5.68 6.23
C PHE A 124 -11.33 -6.36 6.53
N TRP A 125 -12.40 -5.92 5.87
CA TRP A 125 -13.72 -6.52 6.05
C TRP A 125 -13.83 -7.96 5.52
N VAL A 126 -13.15 -8.28 4.42
CA VAL A 126 -13.20 -9.61 3.79
C VAL A 126 -12.18 -10.59 4.40
N ILE A 127 -11.08 -10.12 4.99
CA ILE A 127 -10.06 -10.99 5.65
C ILE A 127 -10.69 -11.92 6.69
N SER A 128 -11.71 -11.46 7.42
CA SER A 128 -12.45 -12.29 8.39
C SER A 128 -13.28 -13.42 7.75
N ARG A 129 -13.44 -13.44 6.43
CA ARG A 129 -14.29 -14.37 5.68
C ARG A 129 -13.61 -15.13 4.54
N GLY A 130 -12.32 -14.87 4.27
CA GLY A 130 -11.55 -15.55 3.22
C GLY A 130 -10.40 -14.70 2.70
N VAL A 131 -9.35 -15.35 2.19
CA VAL A 131 -8.16 -14.68 1.67
C VAL A 131 -8.37 -14.35 0.19
N ILE A 132 -8.45 -13.06 -0.17
CA ILE A 132 -8.36 -12.63 -1.57
C ILE A 132 -6.89 -12.45 -1.91
N ALA A 133 -6.35 -13.30 -2.79
CA ALA A 133 -4.98 -13.18 -3.26
C ALA A 133 -4.76 -11.82 -3.95
N ALA A 134 -3.59 -11.21 -3.67
CA ALA A 134 -3.18 -9.95 -4.31
C ALA A 134 -3.09 -10.15 -5.83
N SER A 135 -3.83 -9.34 -6.61
CA SER A 135 -3.81 -9.42 -8.06
C SER A 135 -2.53 -8.79 -8.63
N ARG A 136 -2.02 -9.32 -9.77
CA ARG A 136 -0.89 -8.73 -10.50
C ARG A 136 -1.16 -7.27 -10.89
N GLY A 137 -2.40 -6.87 -11.13
CA GLY A 137 -2.81 -5.51 -11.43
C GLY A 137 -2.52 -4.51 -10.30
N GLY A 138 -2.50 -4.94 -9.04
CA GLY A 138 -2.15 -4.07 -7.91
C GLY A 138 -0.70 -3.57 -7.96
N LYS A 139 0.25 -4.40 -8.40
CA LYS A 139 1.67 -4.00 -8.53
C LYS A 139 1.87 -2.97 -9.64
N ILE A 140 1.24 -3.20 -10.80
CA ILE A 140 1.31 -2.27 -11.95
C ILE A 140 0.71 -0.92 -11.58
N LYS A 141 -0.44 -0.91 -10.91
CA LYS A 141 -1.09 0.30 -10.44
C LYS A 141 -0.17 1.12 -9.54
N THR A 142 0.43 0.51 -8.50
CA THR A 142 1.30 1.21 -7.56
C THR A 142 2.54 1.77 -8.27
N MET A 143 3.17 0.99 -9.14
CA MET A 143 4.34 1.44 -9.90
C MET A 143 4.00 2.64 -10.80
N LEU A 144 2.88 2.57 -11.54
CA LEU A 144 2.44 3.63 -12.43
C LEU A 144 2.11 4.91 -11.65
N GLN A 145 1.49 4.78 -10.47
CA GLN A 145 1.16 5.89 -9.60
C GLN A 145 2.42 6.56 -9.01
N VAL A 146 3.42 5.79 -8.58
CA VAL A 146 4.70 6.32 -8.10
C VAL A 146 5.42 7.08 -9.21
N ILE A 147 5.47 6.54 -10.43
CA ILE A 147 6.07 7.20 -11.58
C ILE A 147 5.31 8.50 -11.91
N ALA A 148 3.98 8.46 -11.93
CA ALA A 148 3.16 9.64 -12.22
C ALA A 148 3.42 10.76 -11.21
N ILE A 149 3.43 10.45 -9.91
CA ILE A 149 3.72 11.42 -8.84
C ILE A 149 5.13 11.99 -9.00
N ALA A 150 6.14 11.15 -9.23
CA ALA A 150 7.52 11.60 -9.42
C ALA A 150 7.64 12.58 -10.60
N LEU A 151 6.94 12.33 -11.72
CA LEU A 151 6.89 13.24 -12.87
C LEU A 151 6.22 14.59 -12.55
N TYR A 152 5.23 14.62 -11.65
CA TYR A 152 4.64 15.86 -11.18
C TYR A 152 5.54 16.63 -10.22
N ILE A 153 6.38 15.94 -9.44
CA ILE A 153 7.34 16.57 -8.52
C ILE A 153 8.51 17.19 -9.29
N LEU A 154 8.99 16.52 -10.34
CA LEU A 154 10.15 16.96 -11.11
C LEU A 154 9.89 18.28 -11.83
N PRO A 155 10.80 19.28 -11.71
CA PRO A 155 10.74 20.48 -12.52
C PRO A 155 11.08 20.15 -13.97
N GLY A 156 10.44 20.86 -14.90
CA GLY A 156 10.76 20.72 -16.34
C GLY A 156 9.53 20.67 -17.25
N PRO A 157 9.75 20.64 -18.56
CA PRO A 157 8.69 20.74 -19.58
C PRO A 157 7.96 19.40 -19.81
N PHE A 158 7.68 18.65 -18.75
CA PHE A 158 7.08 17.30 -18.83
C PHE A 158 5.56 17.29 -18.77
N ARG A 159 4.90 18.43 -19.02
CA ARG A 159 3.46 18.59 -18.82
C ARG A 159 2.64 17.47 -19.47
N ILE A 160 2.83 17.23 -20.75
CA ILE A 160 2.05 16.21 -21.49
C ILE A 160 2.33 14.81 -20.92
N VAL A 161 3.61 14.49 -20.67
CA VAL A 161 4.00 13.18 -20.16
C VAL A 161 3.39 12.92 -18.79
N ARG A 162 3.48 13.89 -17.85
CA ARG A 162 2.93 13.74 -16.50
C ARG A 162 1.40 13.58 -16.51
N GLU A 163 0.69 14.35 -17.38
CA GLU A 163 -0.77 14.24 -17.53
C GLU A 163 -1.19 12.89 -18.10
N VAL A 164 -0.50 12.38 -19.13
CA VAL A 164 -0.76 11.07 -19.74
C VAL A 164 -0.49 9.93 -18.75
N VAL A 165 0.65 9.96 -18.06
CA VAL A 165 1.00 8.91 -17.09
C VAL A 165 0.07 8.93 -15.89
N MET A 166 -0.34 10.12 -15.41
CA MET A 166 -1.33 10.24 -14.32
C MET A 166 -2.70 9.74 -14.77
N GLY A 167 -3.13 10.07 -16.00
CA GLY A 167 -4.37 9.56 -16.58
C GLY A 167 -4.37 8.03 -16.67
N ALA A 168 -3.26 7.44 -17.12
CA ALA A 168 -3.09 5.99 -17.16
C ALA A 168 -3.13 5.38 -15.74
N ALA A 169 -2.45 6.00 -14.76
CA ALA A 169 -2.48 5.57 -13.36
C ALA A 169 -3.89 5.62 -12.79
N LEU A 170 -4.66 6.66 -13.12
CA LEU A 170 -6.05 6.82 -12.70
C LEU A 170 -6.94 5.72 -13.29
N ILE A 171 -6.85 5.48 -14.60
CA ILE A 171 -7.61 4.43 -15.28
C ILE A 171 -7.32 3.06 -14.65
N VAL A 172 -6.05 2.69 -14.51
CA VAL A 172 -5.65 1.41 -13.89
C VAL A 172 -6.13 1.33 -12.43
N THR A 173 -6.10 2.44 -11.71
CA THR A 173 -6.58 2.54 -10.32
C THR A 173 -8.09 2.25 -10.25
N VAL A 174 -8.88 2.86 -11.11
CA VAL A 174 -10.34 2.66 -11.15
C VAL A 174 -10.69 1.24 -11.59
N VAL A 175 -10.10 0.75 -12.68
CA VAL A 175 -10.36 -0.59 -13.22
C VAL A 175 -10.02 -1.68 -12.20
N THR A 176 -8.84 -1.59 -11.58
CA THR A 176 -8.42 -2.57 -10.54
C THR A 176 -9.27 -2.46 -9.28
N GLY A 177 -9.78 -1.27 -8.96
CA GLY A 177 -10.72 -1.06 -7.86
C GLY A 177 -12.07 -1.74 -8.13
N ALA A 178 -12.64 -1.53 -9.31
CA ALA A 178 -13.89 -2.14 -9.74
C ALA A 178 -13.79 -3.68 -9.79
N ASP A 179 -12.68 -4.23 -10.32
CA ASP A 179 -12.42 -5.68 -10.31
C ASP A 179 -12.38 -6.23 -8.88
N TYR A 180 -11.72 -5.51 -7.95
CA TYR A 180 -11.65 -5.93 -6.55
C TYR A 180 -13.03 -5.94 -5.88
N VAL A 181 -13.83 -4.90 -6.09
CA VAL A 181 -15.21 -4.81 -5.57
C VAL A 181 -16.09 -5.93 -6.15
N SER A 182 -15.97 -6.21 -7.45
CA SER A 182 -16.74 -7.26 -8.11
C SER A 182 -16.42 -8.65 -7.54
N ARG A 183 -15.14 -8.94 -7.28
CA ARG A 183 -14.71 -10.20 -6.64
C ARG A 183 -15.22 -10.32 -5.21
N ALA A 184 -15.14 -9.24 -4.43
CA ALA A 184 -15.65 -9.20 -3.06
C ALA A 184 -17.17 -9.47 -3.00
N MET A 185 -17.94 -8.89 -3.94
CA MET A 185 -19.37 -9.12 -4.04
C MET A 185 -19.71 -10.56 -4.46
N ARG A 186 -18.94 -11.17 -5.37
CA ARG A 186 -19.13 -12.58 -5.76
C ARG A 186 -18.90 -13.53 -4.59
N LEU A 187 -17.83 -13.29 -3.79
CA LEU A 187 -17.58 -14.09 -2.59
C LEU A 187 -18.70 -13.96 -1.56
N ARG A 188 -19.26 -12.77 -1.39
CA ARG A 188 -20.42 -12.56 -0.50
C ARG A 188 -21.64 -13.36 -0.97
N ARG A 189 -21.97 -13.32 -2.27
CA ARG A 189 -23.11 -14.07 -2.83
C ARG A 189 -22.92 -15.58 -2.69
N ALA A 190 -21.70 -16.10 -2.87
CA ALA A 190 -21.39 -17.51 -2.68
C ALA A 190 -21.58 -17.96 -1.23
N ALA A 191 -21.19 -17.11 -0.26
CA ALA A 191 -21.35 -17.40 1.17
C ALA A 191 -22.81 -17.37 1.65
N THR A 192 -23.68 -16.58 1.00
CA THR A 192 -25.12 -16.49 1.33
C THR A 192 -25.97 -17.51 0.57
N GLY A 193 -25.43 -18.12 -0.48
CA GLY A 193 -26.15 -19.06 -1.37
C GLY A 193 -25.93 -20.54 -1.06
N THR A 194 -25.22 -20.92 0.02
CA THR A 194 -25.12 -22.33 0.42
C THR A 194 -26.41 -22.72 1.16
N PRO A 195 -27.30 -23.52 0.55
CA PRO A 195 -28.46 -24.06 1.26
C PRO A 195 -27.95 -24.99 2.36
N ALA A 196 -28.49 -24.84 3.57
CA ALA A 196 -28.30 -25.82 4.62
C ALA A 196 -28.52 -27.23 4.02
N ALA A 197 -27.44 -28.00 3.97
CA ALA A 197 -27.51 -29.37 3.47
C ALA A 197 -28.52 -30.13 4.30
N ARG A 198 -29.52 -30.60 3.58
CA ARG A 198 -30.57 -31.52 3.96
C ARG A 198 -30.12 -32.46 5.06
N GLY A 199 -30.78 -32.35 6.21
CA GLY A 199 -30.88 -33.49 7.10
C GLY A 199 -31.51 -34.65 6.36
N THR A 200 -30.82 -35.72 6.23
CA THR A 200 -31.36 -37.01 5.87
C THR A 200 -31.96 -37.67 7.12
N PRO A 201 -33.13 -38.27 6.99
CA PRO A 201 -33.81 -38.95 8.08
C PRO A 201 -33.06 -40.20 8.55
#